data_89a0bc62354f4d9230989e86b264bb9c
#
_entry.id   89a0bc62354f4d9230989e86b264bb9c
#
_cell.length_a   1.000
_cell.length_b   1.000
_cell.length_c   1.000
_cell.angle_alpha   90.00
_cell.angle_beta   90.00
_cell.angle_gamma   90.00
#
_symmetry.space_group_name_H-M   'P 1'
#
loop_
_entity.id
_entity.type
_entity.pdbx_description
1 polymer ?
#
loop_
_entity_poly.entity_id
_entity_poly.type
_entity_poly.pdbx_seq_one_letter_code
_entity_poly.pdbx_strand_id
1 'polypeptide(L)'
;LPTALALTVSVSSAAYANPQSTPNGPYIEDNQNISLSSYMSNAELATKLQKLEASSNGKMKLEVAGYSNLAPDGYQTEADKGEPIYVAKFGDNDPNKKRILITAQIHGNEQIGAEAAIDIIQKLSSSGKEVKEILENVSIWIMPRINPEGADNQYEGKWYPTRYTHQTWLPENIGLPADTVAPWYYNSDGSERAQNNEGRVVYGIPGYDQNRDYNPNLDFRVENQDLSEVASFLNSKSTNNSRYGGFYVTAEARTVTSVFKEFQPDVYVDVHHRGFNTVSDEDNRSVPVQFAAAVADPYTDPFTGEQYEVDEDVLTLAKQVNALSALTLQKGQSHFGAVQKYPDVNLPGTALGAFALNDTSIMLIEIKGQSQTLGQKQAGMLKETVTQPLFAVFKGLADGSVYEVDTKVYD
;
A
#
# COMPACT_ATOMS: atom_id res chain seq x y z
N LEU A 1 -62.86 -15.73 29.30
CA LEU A 1 -62.08 -15.28 28.11
C LEU A 1 -60.69 -14.87 28.56
N PRO A 2 -59.60 -15.55 28.18
CA PRO A 2 -58.28 -15.11 28.50
C PRO A 2 -57.80 -14.13 27.42
N THR A 3 -57.42 -12.95 27.85
CA THR A 3 -56.76 -11.92 27.05
C THR A 3 -55.33 -12.35 26.74
N ALA A 4 -55.05 -12.60 25.45
CA ALA A 4 -53.72 -12.87 24.98
C ALA A 4 -52.89 -11.56 24.99
N LEU A 5 -51.85 -11.53 25.80
CA LEU A 5 -50.85 -10.46 25.80
C LEU A 5 -49.91 -10.69 24.60
N ALA A 6 -50.08 -9.90 23.55
CA ALA A 6 -49.14 -9.90 22.42
C ALA A 6 -47.86 -9.22 22.87
N LEU A 7 -46.79 -9.98 23.06
CA LEU A 7 -45.44 -9.47 23.20
C LEU A 7 -44.98 -8.98 21.81
N THR A 8 -45.06 -7.71 21.57
CA THR A 8 -44.34 -7.08 20.45
C THR A 8 -42.86 -7.06 20.80
N VAL A 9 -42.13 -8.03 20.29
CA VAL A 9 -40.66 -7.93 20.23
C VAL A 9 -40.33 -6.83 19.21
N SER A 10 -40.10 -5.66 19.71
CA SER A 10 -39.42 -4.63 18.93
C SER A 10 -38.00 -5.13 18.68
N VAL A 11 -37.74 -5.72 17.51
CA VAL A 11 -36.40 -5.86 16.97
C VAL A 11 -35.96 -4.43 16.74
N SER A 12 -35.23 -3.86 17.70
CA SER A 12 -34.41 -2.71 17.42
C SER A 12 -33.49 -3.19 16.31
N SER A 13 -33.75 -2.77 15.08
CA SER A 13 -32.72 -2.74 14.05
C SER A 13 -31.59 -1.90 14.67
N ALA A 14 -30.58 -2.58 15.22
CA ALA A 14 -29.30 -1.94 15.43
C ALA A 14 -29.01 -1.31 14.07
N ALA A 15 -29.08 -0.01 14.00
CA ALA A 15 -28.58 0.71 12.86
C ALA A 15 -27.13 0.28 12.80
N TYR A 16 -26.83 -0.64 11.89
CA TYR A 16 -25.45 -0.90 11.51
C TYR A 16 -24.96 0.45 11.07
N ALA A 17 -24.11 1.07 11.92
CA ALA A 17 -23.40 2.27 11.53
C ALA A 17 -22.84 1.95 10.14
N ASN A 18 -23.25 2.70 9.15
CA ASN A 18 -22.97 2.38 7.76
C ASN A 18 -21.45 2.25 7.63
N PRO A 19 -20.88 1.06 7.42
CA PRO A 19 -19.43 0.89 7.40
C PRO A 19 -18.77 1.56 6.20
N GLN A 20 -19.56 2.16 5.32
CA GLN A 20 -19.10 2.99 4.20
C GLN A 20 -18.54 4.35 4.63
N SER A 21 -18.66 4.70 5.91
CA SER A 21 -18.24 6.05 6.35
C SER A 21 -16.72 6.20 6.52
N THR A 22 -15.96 5.12 6.43
CA THR A 22 -14.51 5.16 6.61
C THR A 22 -13.81 4.40 5.50
N PRO A 23 -13.63 5.01 4.32
CA PRO A 23 -12.71 4.43 3.34
C PRO A 23 -11.31 4.41 3.94
N ASN A 24 -10.58 3.30 3.75
CA ASN A 24 -9.15 3.20 3.97
C ASN A 24 -8.63 3.27 5.42
N GLY A 25 -9.34 2.79 6.40
CA GLY A 25 -8.66 2.54 7.64
C GLY A 25 -9.34 2.92 8.93
N PRO A 26 -8.66 2.84 10.07
CA PRO A 26 -9.25 3.19 11.34
C PRO A 26 -9.26 4.70 11.51
N TYR A 27 -10.43 5.31 11.44
CA TYR A 27 -10.61 6.70 11.87
C TYR A 27 -11.02 6.73 13.34
N ILE A 28 -10.42 7.63 14.09
CA ILE A 28 -10.74 7.85 15.49
C ILE A 28 -11.79 8.94 15.55
N GLU A 29 -12.97 8.59 16.02
CA GLU A 29 -14.00 9.58 16.40
C GLU A 29 -13.89 9.90 17.90
N ASP A 30 -14.31 11.10 18.28
CA ASP A 30 -14.18 11.60 19.67
C ASP A 30 -14.80 10.71 20.75
N ASN A 31 -15.75 9.88 20.39
CA ASN A 31 -16.47 8.96 21.30
C ASN A 31 -15.97 7.52 21.23
N GLN A 32 -14.83 7.26 20.59
CA GLN A 32 -14.35 5.90 20.37
C GLN A 32 -13.20 5.55 21.30
N ASN A 33 -13.41 4.48 22.06
CA ASN A 33 -12.37 3.79 22.78
C ASN A 33 -11.66 2.76 21.88
N ILE A 34 -10.82 3.23 20.95
CA ILE A 34 -9.95 2.33 20.22
C ILE A 34 -8.72 2.09 21.09
N SER A 35 -8.41 0.83 21.33
CA SER A 35 -7.10 0.47 21.87
C SER A 35 -6.05 0.71 20.78
N LEU A 36 -5.43 1.88 20.80
CA LEU A 36 -4.31 2.23 19.92
C LEU A 36 -3.08 1.36 20.15
N SER A 37 -3.04 0.62 21.26
CA SER A 37 -2.00 -0.36 21.57
C SER A 37 -1.90 -1.52 20.56
N SER A 38 -2.82 -1.61 19.59
CA SER A 38 -2.75 -2.60 18.50
C SER A 38 -2.01 -2.13 17.25
N TYR A 39 -1.64 -0.86 17.16
CA TYR A 39 -0.89 -0.31 16.02
C TYR A 39 0.42 0.31 16.49
N MET A 40 1.51 -0.06 15.81
CA MET A 40 2.83 0.45 16.16
C MET A 40 3.01 1.90 15.72
N SER A 41 3.48 2.75 16.64
CA SER A 41 4.09 4.03 16.31
C SER A 41 5.37 3.83 15.48
N ASN A 42 5.92 4.90 14.89
CA ASN A 42 7.21 4.83 14.18
C ASN A 42 8.34 4.34 15.10
N ALA A 43 8.39 4.79 16.35
CA ALA A 43 9.39 4.40 17.33
C ALA A 43 9.27 2.90 17.71
N GLU A 44 8.05 2.40 17.89
CA GLU A 44 7.80 0.98 18.18
C GLU A 44 8.14 0.10 16.99
N LEU A 45 7.79 0.52 15.76
CA LEU A 45 8.17 -0.16 14.52
C LEU A 45 9.69 -0.28 14.41
N ALA A 46 10.41 0.83 14.54
CA ALA A 46 11.88 0.85 14.50
C ALA A 46 12.48 -0.10 15.54
N THR A 47 12.02 -0.01 16.80
CA THR A 47 12.48 -0.89 17.88
C THR A 47 12.21 -2.36 17.58
N LYS A 48 11.05 -2.69 17.03
CA LYS A 48 10.67 -4.06 16.65
C LYS A 48 11.56 -4.59 15.54
N LEU A 49 11.79 -3.79 14.49
CA LEU A 49 12.66 -4.17 13.37
C LEU A 49 14.10 -4.44 13.82
N GLN A 50 14.68 -3.58 14.65
CA GLN A 50 16.02 -3.76 15.20
C GLN A 50 16.15 -5.06 16.05
N LYS A 51 15.12 -5.37 16.85
CA LYS A 51 15.07 -6.61 17.62
C LYS A 51 14.97 -7.85 16.71
N LEU A 52 14.19 -7.76 15.63
CA LEU A 52 14.06 -8.84 14.66
C LEU A 52 15.38 -9.09 13.91
N GLU A 53 16.06 -8.02 13.50
CA GLU A 53 17.40 -8.14 12.90
C GLU A 53 18.37 -8.84 13.86
N ALA A 54 18.48 -8.34 15.09
CA ALA A 54 19.39 -8.91 16.09
C ALA A 54 19.11 -10.40 16.39
N SER A 55 17.85 -10.82 16.33
CA SER A 55 17.43 -12.21 16.58
C SER A 55 17.41 -13.10 15.33
N SER A 56 17.63 -12.54 14.15
CA SER A 56 17.53 -13.28 12.87
C SER A 56 18.70 -14.23 12.60
N ASN A 57 19.76 -14.20 13.40
CA ASN A 57 21.00 -14.93 13.16
C ASN A 57 21.63 -14.62 11.78
N GLY A 58 21.60 -13.34 11.40
CA GLY A 58 22.19 -12.86 10.14
C GLY A 58 21.37 -13.13 8.88
N LYS A 59 20.14 -13.64 9.00
CA LYS A 59 19.26 -13.85 7.85
C LYS A 59 18.64 -12.55 7.32
N MET A 60 18.41 -11.60 8.21
CA MET A 60 17.85 -10.30 7.90
C MET A 60 18.93 -9.23 8.04
N LYS A 61 18.97 -8.31 7.09
CA LYS A 61 19.69 -7.05 7.17
C LYS A 61 18.66 -5.92 7.18
N LEU A 62 18.72 -5.06 8.18
CA LEU A 62 17.87 -3.88 8.27
C LEU A 62 18.65 -2.66 7.77
N GLU A 63 18.03 -1.92 6.86
CA GLU A 63 18.60 -0.67 6.36
C GLU A 63 17.57 0.46 6.43
N VAL A 64 18.04 1.68 6.61
CA VAL A 64 17.27 2.90 6.34
C VAL A 64 17.42 3.19 4.86
N ALA A 65 16.38 2.92 4.09
CA ALA A 65 16.37 3.13 2.65
C ALA A 65 16.30 4.62 2.27
N GLY A 66 15.69 5.42 3.13
CA GLY A 66 15.52 6.85 2.96
C GLY A 66 14.80 7.45 4.16
N TYR A 67 14.40 8.69 4.01
CA TYR A 67 13.66 9.42 5.04
C TYR A 67 12.48 10.12 4.38
N SER A 68 11.37 10.26 5.09
CA SER A 68 10.33 11.20 4.71
C SER A 68 10.87 12.62 4.74
N ASN A 69 10.27 13.50 3.96
CA ASN A 69 10.74 14.87 3.87
C ASN A 69 9.55 15.82 3.67
N LEU A 70 9.52 16.88 4.42
CA LEU A 70 8.52 17.93 4.28
C LEU A 70 8.79 18.85 3.08
N ALA A 71 10.01 18.81 2.52
CA ALA A 71 10.38 19.58 1.33
C ALA A 71 10.43 18.68 0.08
N PRO A 72 9.87 19.13 -1.07
CA PRO A 72 9.80 18.32 -2.29
C PRO A 72 11.17 18.03 -2.93
N ASP A 73 12.16 18.89 -2.71
CA ASP A 73 13.47 18.84 -3.33
C ASP A 73 14.49 17.96 -2.59
N GLY A 74 14.08 17.31 -1.53
CA GLY A 74 14.92 16.42 -0.75
C GLY A 74 15.57 17.10 0.46
N TYR A 75 16.54 16.43 1.05
CA TYR A 75 17.18 16.88 2.27
C TYR A 75 18.30 17.89 1.99
N GLN A 76 18.26 19.00 2.71
CA GLN A 76 19.33 19.99 2.69
C GLN A 76 20.37 19.68 3.78
N THR A 77 19.91 19.23 4.95
CA THR A 77 20.75 18.88 6.12
C THR A 77 20.13 17.70 6.86
N GLU A 78 20.88 17.15 7.85
CA GLU A 78 20.33 16.12 8.74
C GLU A 78 19.08 16.61 9.52
N ALA A 79 19.00 17.92 9.77
CA ALA A 79 17.85 18.51 10.46
C ALA A 79 16.57 18.58 9.60
N ASP A 80 16.71 18.49 8.28
CA ASP A 80 15.60 18.53 7.36
C ASP A 80 15.01 17.14 7.07
N LYS A 81 15.65 16.08 7.58
CA LYS A 81 15.16 14.72 7.46
C LYS A 81 13.91 14.53 8.32
N GLY A 82 12.90 13.89 7.75
CA GLY A 82 11.75 13.39 8.49
C GLY A 82 12.03 12.02 9.13
N GLU A 83 11.01 11.21 9.19
CA GLU A 83 11.07 9.86 9.75
C GLU A 83 11.79 8.86 8.83
N PRO A 84 12.55 7.89 9.38
CA PRO A 84 13.24 6.90 8.57
C PRO A 84 12.25 5.92 7.91
N ILE A 85 12.55 5.59 6.64
CA ILE A 85 11.86 4.55 5.87
C ILE A 85 12.77 3.33 5.83
N TYR A 86 12.33 2.24 6.44
CA TYR A 86 13.13 1.03 6.59
C TYR A 86 12.88 0.01 5.47
N VAL A 87 13.92 -0.73 5.12
CA VAL A 87 13.84 -1.97 4.33
C VAL A 87 14.48 -3.12 5.12
N ALA A 88 13.73 -4.21 5.28
CA ALA A 88 14.22 -5.48 5.82
C ALA A 88 14.57 -6.41 4.66
N LYS A 89 15.86 -6.73 4.50
CA LYS A 89 16.41 -7.49 3.38
C LYS A 89 16.69 -8.94 3.83
N PHE A 90 16.04 -9.91 3.19
CA PHE A 90 16.32 -11.34 3.29
C PHE A 90 16.90 -11.81 1.96
N GLY A 91 18.21 -12.02 1.93
CA GLY A 91 18.97 -12.23 0.70
C GLY A 91 19.32 -10.90 0.00
N ASP A 92 20.15 -11.05 -1.01
CA ASP A 92 20.63 -9.96 -1.88
C ASP A 92 19.87 -9.93 -3.22
N ASN A 93 20.31 -9.13 -4.16
CA ASN A 93 19.76 -9.07 -5.51
C ASN A 93 20.37 -10.14 -6.45
N ASP A 94 20.63 -11.35 -5.94
CA ASP A 94 21.16 -12.48 -6.73
C ASP A 94 20.23 -12.75 -7.93
N PRO A 95 20.72 -12.61 -9.18
CA PRO A 95 19.91 -12.83 -10.37
C PRO A 95 19.51 -14.30 -10.58
N ASN A 96 20.12 -15.24 -9.86
CA ASN A 96 19.74 -16.66 -9.91
C ASN A 96 18.56 -17.00 -9.00
N LYS A 97 18.14 -16.07 -8.14
CA LYS A 97 16.98 -16.22 -7.27
C LYS A 97 15.81 -15.41 -7.77
N LYS A 98 14.60 -15.87 -7.48
CA LYS A 98 13.44 -15.03 -7.63
C LYS A 98 13.45 -13.95 -6.56
N ARG A 99 13.04 -12.73 -6.93
CA ARG A 99 13.12 -11.54 -6.09
C ARG A 99 11.74 -10.96 -5.88
N ILE A 100 11.38 -10.72 -4.63
CA ILE A 100 10.09 -10.14 -4.24
C ILE A 100 10.34 -8.89 -3.42
N LEU A 101 9.81 -7.76 -3.87
CA LEU A 101 9.73 -6.53 -3.09
C LEU A 101 8.31 -6.35 -2.57
N ILE A 102 8.19 -6.15 -1.27
CA ILE A 102 6.89 -5.92 -0.59
C ILE A 102 6.90 -4.54 0.00
N THR A 103 5.89 -3.75 -0.32
CA THR A 103 5.62 -2.46 0.30
C THR A 103 4.28 -2.48 1.02
N ALA A 104 4.17 -1.73 2.10
CA ALA A 104 2.93 -1.54 2.81
C ALA A 104 2.83 -0.10 3.33
N GLN A 105 1.62 0.31 3.59
CA GLN A 105 1.33 1.62 4.18
C GLN A 105 1.90 2.79 3.35
N ILE A 106 1.79 2.70 2.02
CA ILE A 106 1.98 3.86 1.12
C ILE A 106 1.02 4.98 1.53
N HIS A 107 -0.23 4.64 1.86
CA HIS A 107 -1.14 5.56 2.53
C HIS A 107 -1.00 5.40 4.04
N GLY A 108 -0.71 6.49 4.75
CA GLY A 108 -0.39 6.43 6.18
C GLY A 108 -1.51 5.89 7.06
N ASN A 109 -2.77 6.03 6.65
CA ASN A 109 -3.94 5.53 7.36
C ASN A 109 -4.25 4.04 7.14
N GLU A 110 -3.41 3.30 6.40
CA GLU A 110 -3.62 1.88 6.05
C GLU A 110 -2.74 0.95 6.90
N GLN A 111 -3.01 0.88 8.20
CA GLN A 111 -2.13 0.32 9.23
C GLN A 111 -1.92 -1.20 9.17
N ILE A 112 -2.94 -1.98 8.75
CA ILE A 112 -2.89 -3.46 8.83
C ILE A 112 -1.77 -4.04 7.95
N GLY A 113 -1.49 -3.39 6.81
CA GLY A 113 -0.40 -3.80 5.93
C GLY A 113 0.96 -3.80 6.62
N ALA A 114 1.27 -2.74 7.38
CA ALA A 114 2.51 -2.64 8.13
C ALA A 114 2.59 -3.69 9.25
N GLU A 115 1.50 -3.92 9.96
CA GLU A 115 1.42 -4.94 11.01
C GLU A 115 1.62 -6.36 10.43
N ALA A 116 1.01 -6.64 9.27
CA ALA A 116 1.20 -7.92 8.57
C ALA A 116 2.64 -8.09 8.06
N ALA A 117 3.25 -7.02 7.54
CA ALA A 117 4.64 -7.04 7.11
C ALA A 117 5.59 -7.39 8.27
N ILE A 118 5.34 -6.87 9.47
CA ILE A 118 6.13 -7.24 10.66
C ILE A 118 5.95 -8.71 11.03
N ASP A 119 4.74 -9.27 10.95
CA ASP A 119 4.50 -10.69 11.21
C ASP A 119 5.26 -11.57 10.18
N ILE A 120 5.30 -11.16 8.91
CA ILE A 120 6.08 -11.82 7.84
C ILE A 120 7.57 -11.75 8.16
N ILE A 121 8.11 -10.58 8.47
CA ILE A 121 9.52 -10.37 8.84
C ILE A 121 9.88 -11.27 10.04
N GLN A 122 9.02 -11.31 11.06
CA GLN A 122 9.23 -12.17 12.23
C GLN A 122 9.28 -13.65 11.85
N LYS A 123 8.39 -14.13 10.98
CA LYS A 123 8.37 -15.53 10.53
C LYS A 123 9.60 -15.84 9.67
N LEU A 124 10.00 -14.97 8.74
CA LEU A 124 11.20 -15.14 7.92
C LEU A 124 12.50 -15.11 8.75
N SER A 125 12.51 -14.40 9.88
CA SER A 125 13.63 -14.40 10.82
C SER A 125 13.76 -15.71 11.61
N SER A 126 12.75 -16.59 11.59
CA SER A 126 12.76 -17.87 12.29
C SER A 126 13.68 -18.91 11.64
N SER A 127 13.94 -20.03 12.36
CA SER A 127 14.81 -21.11 11.88
C SER A 127 14.03 -22.31 11.31
N GLY A 128 12.77 -22.12 10.93
CA GLY A 128 11.94 -23.18 10.37
C GLY A 128 12.46 -23.74 9.04
N LYS A 129 12.21 -25.03 8.79
CA LYS A 129 12.62 -25.71 7.54
C LYS A 129 12.03 -25.01 6.32
N GLU A 130 10.73 -24.67 6.35
CA GLU A 130 10.04 -23.95 5.27
C GLU A 130 10.71 -22.62 4.93
N VAL A 131 11.07 -21.84 5.96
CA VAL A 131 11.74 -20.54 5.77
C VAL A 131 13.11 -20.73 5.13
N LYS A 132 13.85 -21.78 5.54
CA LYS A 132 15.15 -22.09 4.95
C LYS A 132 15.02 -22.42 3.46
N GLU A 133 14.07 -23.29 3.09
CA GLU A 133 13.81 -23.68 1.69
C GLU A 133 13.40 -22.49 0.84
N ILE A 134 12.59 -21.57 1.38
CA ILE A 134 12.20 -20.32 0.71
C ILE A 134 13.45 -19.46 0.47
N LEU A 135 14.21 -19.13 1.51
CA LEU A 135 15.32 -18.18 1.42
C LEU A 135 16.54 -18.71 0.64
N GLU A 136 16.64 -20.03 0.44
CA GLU A 136 17.62 -20.63 -0.47
C GLU A 136 17.34 -20.28 -1.94
N ASN A 137 16.07 -20.06 -2.31
CA ASN A 137 15.64 -19.88 -3.70
C ASN A 137 15.02 -18.50 -4.01
N VAL A 138 14.63 -17.75 -2.98
CA VAL A 138 13.94 -16.45 -3.13
C VAL A 138 14.62 -15.41 -2.24
N SER A 139 14.91 -14.26 -2.81
CA SER A 139 15.28 -13.06 -2.07
C SER A 139 14.04 -12.21 -1.82
N ILE A 140 13.86 -11.74 -0.58
CA ILE A 140 12.65 -11.02 -0.17
C ILE A 140 13.04 -9.73 0.54
N TRP A 141 12.67 -8.60 -0.02
CA TRP A 141 12.86 -7.28 0.60
C TRP A 141 11.50 -6.70 1.00
N ILE A 142 11.41 -6.16 2.20
CA ILE A 142 10.14 -5.71 2.78
C ILE A 142 10.31 -4.29 3.33
N MET A 143 9.50 -3.37 2.84
CA MET A 143 9.37 -2.00 3.33
C MET A 143 8.03 -1.88 4.06
N PRO A 144 8.00 -2.06 5.39
CA PRO A 144 6.74 -2.24 6.12
C PRO A 144 5.91 -0.97 6.24
N ARG A 145 6.53 0.21 6.14
CA ARG A 145 5.86 1.51 6.27
C ARG A 145 6.54 2.54 5.37
N ILE A 146 5.83 2.93 4.31
CA ILE A 146 6.36 3.89 3.33
C ILE A 146 6.02 5.33 3.72
N ASN A 147 4.86 5.55 4.34
CA ASN A 147 4.42 6.88 4.79
C ASN A 147 4.43 6.98 6.32
N PRO A 148 5.61 7.16 6.94
CA PRO A 148 5.72 7.16 8.39
C PRO A 148 5.07 8.39 9.04
N GLU A 149 5.13 9.55 8.40
CA GLU A 149 4.53 10.78 8.94
C GLU A 149 3.00 10.73 8.87
N GLY A 150 2.44 10.28 7.76
CA GLY A 150 1.00 10.07 7.65
C GLY A 150 0.49 9.00 8.61
N ALA A 151 1.31 7.97 8.91
CA ALA A 151 0.96 6.91 9.84
C ALA A 151 0.87 7.38 11.31
N ASP A 152 1.77 8.26 11.73
CA ASP A 152 1.84 8.79 13.11
C ASP A 152 1.27 10.21 13.23
N ASN A 153 0.58 10.69 12.20
CA ASN A 153 -0.03 12.02 12.24
C ASN A 153 -0.93 12.19 13.45
N GLN A 154 -0.90 13.38 14.02
CA GLN A 154 -1.74 13.78 15.14
C GLN A 154 -2.55 15.03 14.80
N TYR A 155 -3.79 15.03 15.20
CA TYR A 155 -4.67 16.18 15.13
C TYR A 155 -5.24 16.47 16.53
N GLU A 156 -5.10 17.69 17.00
CA GLU A 156 -5.52 18.13 18.37
C GLU A 156 -5.02 17.20 19.48
N GLY A 157 -3.78 16.71 19.35
CA GLY A 157 -3.15 15.82 20.32
C GLY A 157 -3.68 14.38 20.32
N LYS A 158 -4.52 14.02 19.36
CA LYS A 158 -4.99 12.66 19.14
C LYS A 158 -4.29 12.06 17.92
N TRP A 159 -4.02 10.76 17.98
CA TRP A 159 -3.51 10.04 16.81
C TRP A 159 -4.56 10.03 15.71
N TYR A 160 -4.15 10.52 14.54
CA TYR A 160 -5.02 10.74 13.40
C TYR A 160 -4.28 10.44 12.09
N PRO A 161 -4.10 9.17 11.72
CA PRO A 161 -3.35 8.81 10.53
C PRO A 161 -4.04 9.35 9.27
N THR A 162 -3.24 9.87 8.36
CA THR A 162 -3.69 10.45 7.09
C THR A 162 -3.20 9.64 5.89
N ARG A 163 -3.92 9.76 4.78
CA ARG A 163 -3.54 9.13 3.51
C ARG A 163 -2.26 9.73 2.96
N TYR A 164 -2.13 11.05 3.05
CA TYR A 164 -1.12 11.85 2.36
C TYR A 164 0.21 11.89 3.09
N THR A 165 1.29 12.14 2.33
CA THR A 165 2.58 12.57 2.90
C THR A 165 2.46 13.99 3.42
N HIS A 166 3.28 14.36 4.40
CA HIS A 166 3.27 15.69 5.02
C HIS A 166 4.19 16.66 4.27
N GLN A 167 3.78 17.13 3.10
CA GLN A 167 4.58 18.02 2.28
C GLN A 167 3.76 19.20 1.76
N THR A 168 4.38 20.36 1.67
CA THR A 168 3.76 21.57 1.14
C THR A 168 4.21 21.78 -0.31
N TRP A 169 3.26 22.12 -1.18
CA TRP A 169 3.56 22.51 -2.55
C TRP A 169 4.17 23.91 -2.60
N LEU A 170 5.37 23.97 -3.15
CA LEU A 170 6.04 25.22 -3.51
C LEU A 170 6.73 25.00 -4.87
N PRO A 171 6.19 25.55 -5.97
CA PRO A 171 6.73 25.31 -7.32
C PRO A 171 8.22 25.61 -7.44
N GLU A 172 8.68 26.68 -6.82
CA GLU A 172 10.08 27.10 -6.83
C GLU A 172 11.02 26.11 -6.16
N ASN A 173 10.56 25.29 -5.21
CA ASN A 173 11.38 24.26 -4.59
C ASN A 173 11.76 23.13 -5.56
N ILE A 174 10.98 22.94 -6.62
CA ILE A 174 11.27 21.98 -7.70
C ILE A 174 11.61 22.67 -9.02
N GLY A 175 11.96 23.97 -8.97
CA GLY A 175 12.45 24.73 -10.10
C GLY A 175 11.38 25.23 -11.08
N LEU A 176 10.09 25.13 -10.74
CA LEU A 176 8.99 25.59 -11.57
C LEU A 176 8.69 27.08 -11.32
N PRO A 177 8.08 27.81 -12.29
CA PRO A 177 7.53 29.14 -12.06
C PRO A 177 6.56 29.16 -10.88
N ALA A 178 6.61 30.23 -10.08
CA ALA A 178 5.83 30.37 -8.85
C ALA A 178 4.28 30.37 -9.07
N ASP A 179 3.81 30.61 -10.28
CA ASP A 179 2.41 30.56 -10.68
C ASP A 179 1.97 29.22 -11.27
N THR A 180 2.85 28.20 -11.21
CA THR A 180 2.51 26.85 -11.68
C THR A 180 1.46 26.22 -10.79
N VAL A 181 0.44 25.63 -11.39
CA VAL A 181 -0.60 24.88 -10.67
C VAL A 181 0.00 23.59 -10.09
N ALA A 182 -0.30 23.31 -8.84
CA ALA A 182 0.13 22.06 -8.19
C ALA A 182 -0.39 20.80 -8.94
N PRO A 183 0.33 19.68 -8.90
CA PRO A 183 -0.15 18.41 -9.41
C PRO A 183 -1.51 18.03 -8.82
N TRP A 184 -2.34 17.34 -9.61
CA TRP A 184 -3.72 16.95 -9.25
C TRP A 184 -3.83 16.08 -7.98
N TYR A 185 -2.74 15.47 -7.55
CA TYR A 185 -2.65 14.63 -6.36
C TYR A 185 -2.14 15.37 -5.12
N TYR A 186 -1.96 16.69 -5.20
CA TYR A 186 -1.64 17.52 -4.04
C TYR A 186 -2.90 17.93 -3.29
N ASN A 187 -2.92 17.63 -2.00
CA ASN A 187 -3.98 18.06 -1.09
C ASN A 187 -3.54 19.32 -0.34
N SER A 188 -4.00 20.46 -0.81
CA SER A 188 -3.54 21.79 -0.35
C SER A 188 -4.03 22.19 1.04
N ASP A 189 -5.13 21.63 1.51
CA ASP A 189 -5.75 21.97 2.81
C ASP A 189 -5.58 20.85 3.85
N GLY A 190 -4.91 19.76 3.50
CA GLY A 190 -4.74 18.61 4.38
C GLY A 190 -6.03 17.87 4.71
N SER A 191 -7.14 18.21 4.06
CA SER A 191 -8.43 17.60 4.36
C SER A 191 -8.58 16.25 3.66
N GLU A 192 -8.90 15.22 4.41
CA GLU A 192 -9.49 14.00 3.87
C GLU A 192 -11.02 14.14 3.94
N ARG A 193 -11.65 14.26 2.78
CA ARG A 193 -13.10 14.11 2.73
C ARG A 193 -13.41 12.64 2.92
N ALA A 194 -13.91 12.30 4.11
CA ALA A 194 -14.63 11.05 4.24
C ALA A 194 -15.73 11.05 3.17
N GLN A 195 -15.73 10.05 2.29
CA GLN A 195 -16.73 9.92 1.22
C GLN A 195 -18.09 9.48 1.78
N ASN A 196 -18.45 9.96 2.95
CA ASN A 196 -19.77 9.70 3.50
C ASN A 196 -20.65 10.94 3.39
N ASN A 197 -21.95 10.69 3.38
CA ASN A 197 -22.98 11.70 3.29
C ASN A 197 -23.02 12.69 4.47
N GLU A 198 -22.11 12.63 5.41
CA GLU A 198 -22.10 13.42 6.63
C GLU A 198 -21.10 14.60 6.59
N GLY A 199 -20.34 14.74 5.50
CA GLY A 199 -19.48 15.91 5.28
C GLY A 199 -18.37 16.06 6.31
N ARG A 200 -17.94 14.98 6.97
CA ARG A 200 -16.80 15.02 7.88
C ARG A 200 -15.52 15.28 7.11
N VAL A 201 -14.87 16.33 7.46
CA VAL A 201 -13.54 16.68 7.00
C VAL A 201 -12.57 16.29 8.09
N VAL A 202 -11.63 15.43 7.73
CA VAL A 202 -10.51 15.08 8.58
C VAL A 202 -9.37 16.02 8.23
N TYR A 203 -8.84 16.71 9.20
CA TYR A 203 -7.77 17.66 8.99
C TYR A 203 -6.42 17.04 9.34
N GLY A 204 -5.53 17.06 8.37
CA GLY A 204 -4.11 16.79 8.53
C GLY A 204 -3.32 18.05 8.24
N ILE A 205 -2.16 17.87 7.66
CA ILE A 205 -1.37 18.92 7.04
C ILE A 205 -1.42 18.77 5.52
N PRO A 206 -1.16 19.82 4.74
CA PRO A 206 -1.05 19.72 3.28
C PRO A 206 -0.06 18.65 2.86
N GLY A 207 -0.36 17.92 1.80
CA GLY A 207 0.50 16.83 1.36
C GLY A 207 0.11 16.21 0.03
N TYR A 208 0.85 15.21 -0.38
CA TYR A 208 0.65 14.51 -1.63
C TYR A 208 0.07 13.10 -1.41
N ASP A 209 -0.79 12.68 -2.33
CA ASP A 209 -1.03 11.25 -2.53
C ASP A 209 0.18 10.67 -3.24
N GLN A 210 1.15 10.14 -2.48
CA GLN A 210 2.37 9.60 -3.06
C GLN A 210 2.11 8.42 -4.01
N ASN A 211 0.97 7.71 -3.87
CA ASN A 211 0.58 6.68 -4.83
C ASN A 211 -0.04 7.25 -6.12
N ARG A 212 0.30 8.48 -6.46
CA ARG A 212 0.10 9.16 -7.75
C ARG A 212 1.36 9.87 -8.23
N ASP A 213 2.46 9.73 -7.49
CA ASP A 213 3.72 10.43 -7.71
C ASP A 213 4.81 9.58 -8.38
N TYR A 214 4.53 8.31 -8.63
CA TYR A 214 5.41 7.41 -9.38
C TYR A 214 5.35 7.70 -10.89
N ASN A 215 6.42 7.35 -11.60
CA ASN A 215 6.51 7.54 -13.05
C ASN A 215 7.12 6.28 -13.69
N PRO A 216 6.59 5.80 -14.83
CA PRO A 216 7.21 4.71 -15.59
C PRO A 216 8.66 5.02 -15.99
N ASN A 217 8.99 6.27 -16.26
CA ASN A 217 10.39 6.70 -16.31
C ASN A 217 10.93 6.79 -14.87
N LEU A 218 11.59 5.73 -14.42
CA LEU A 218 12.11 5.63 -13.05
C LEU A 218 13.21 6.69 -12.74
N ASP A 219 13.77 7.29 -13.76
CA ASP A 219 14.77 8.37 -13.67
C ASP A 219 14.17 9.76 -13.89
N PHE A 220 12.85 9.84 -14.01
CA PHE A 220 12.18 11.14 -14.16
C PHE A 220 12.54 12.08 -13.00
N ARG A 221 12.94 13.30 -13.35
CA ARG A 221 13.16 14.40 -12.41
C ARG A 221 12.67 15.68 -13.06
N VAL A 222 11.89 16.45 -12.34
CA VAL A 222 11.36 17.73 -12.83
C VAL A 222 12.50 18.65 -13.26
N GLU A 223 13.54 18.74 -12.46
CA GLU A 223 14.71 19.59 -12.69
C GLU A 223 15.52 19.24 -13.95
N ASN A 224 15.31 18.03 -14.50
CA ASN A 224 15.96 17.58 -15.73
C ASN A 224 15.07 17.78 -16.98
N GLN A 225 13.85 18.27 -16.81
CA GLN A 225 12.92 18.53 -17.91
C GLN A 225 12.98 20.00 -18.34
N ASP A 226 12.37 20.31 -19.47
CA ASP A 226 12.05 21.70 -19.78
C ASP A 226 10.95 22.20 -18.80
N LEU A 227 11.35 23.03 -17.86
CA LEU A 227 10.47 23.51 -16.80
C LEU A 227 9.28 24.28 -17.34
N SER A 228 9.41 24.91 -18.51
CA SER A 228 8.29 25.61 -19.16
C SER A 228 7.27 24.65 -19.73
N GLU A 229 7.72 23.49 -20.24
CA GLU A 229 6.83 22.43 -20.69
C GLU A 229 6.11 21.76 -19.52
N VAL A 230 6.82 21.47 -18.42
CA VAL A 230 6.21 20.92 -17.20
C VAL A 230 5.16 21.87 -16.63
N ALA A 231 5.50 23.16 -16.50
CA ALA A 231 4.55 24.16 -16.02
C ALA A 231 3.32 24.29 -16.95
N SER A 232 3.55 24.31 -18.25
CA SER A 232 2.46 24.32 -19.23
C SER A 232 1.58 23.08 -19.15
N PHE A 233 2.19 21.90 -18.97
CA PHE A 233 1.48 20.64 -18.79
C PHE A 233 0.60 20.70 -17.53
N LEU A 234 1.14 21.05 -16.38
CA LEU A 234 0.40 21.16 -15.13
C LEU A 234 -0.74 22.19 -15.23
N ASN A 235 -0.46 23.37 -15.78
CA ASN A 235 -1.45 24.44 -15.94
C ASN A 235 -2.57 24.09 -16.96
N SER A 236 -2.30 23.19 -17.91
CA SER A 236 -3.27 22.74 -18.92
C SER A 236 -4.18 21.62 -18.45
N LYS A 237 -3.79 20.88 -17.40
CA LYS A 237 -4.53 19.72 -16.92
C LYS A 237 -5.45 20.11 -15.79
N SER A 238 -6.74 20.02 -16.06
CA SER A 238 -7.73 20.10 -15.00
C SER A 238 -7.60 18.93 -14.04
N THR A 239 -8.12 19.09 -12.85
CA THR A 239 -8.16 18.15 -11.75
C THR A 239 -8.36 16.68 -12.18
N ASN A 240 -7.57 15.78 -11.61
CA ASN A 240 -7.67 14.32 -11.72
C ASN A 240 -7.21 13.71 -13.06
N ASN A 241 -5.93 13.85 -13.35
CA ASN A 241 -5.29 13.24 -14.51
C ASN A 241 -4.49 11.96 -14.17
N SER A 242 -5.12 11.03 -13.47
CA SER A 242 -4.50 9.77 -13.03
C SER A 242 -3.95 8.87 -14.15
N ARG A 243 -4.21 9.22 -15.42
CA ARG A 243 -3.66 8.52 -16.59
C ARG A 243 -2.22 8.90 -16.94
N TYR A 244 -1.63 9.86 -16.22
CA TYR A 244 -0.24 10.26 -16.42
C TYR A 244 0.63 9.78 -15.27
N GLY A 245 1.92 9.60 -15.54
CA GLY A 245 2.94 9.41 -14.53
C GLY A 245 3.01 10.60 -13.58
N GLY A 246 3.50 10.36 -12.36
CA GLY A 246 3.79 11.39 -11.37
C GLY A 246 5.08 12.15 -11.65
N PHE A 247 5.49 12.97 -10.70
CA PHE A 247 6.61 13.88 -10.87
C PHE A 247 7.77 13.58 -9.91
N TYR A 248 7.67 12.53 -9.10
CA TYR A 248 8.65 12.18 -8.07
C TYR A 248 9.02 13.36 -7.15
N VAL A 249 8.02 14.14 -6.76
CA VAL A 249 8.21 15.25 -5.81
C VAL A 249 8.31 14.77 -4.37
N THR A 250 7.78 13.57 -4.07
CA THR A 250 7.81 13.01 -2.71
C THR A 250 9.09 12.21 -2.46
N ALA A 251 9.69 12.37 -1.30
CA ALA A 251 10.87 11.61 -0.89
C ALA A 251 10.56 10.10 -0.75
N GLU A 252 9.34 9.78 -0.34
CA GLU A 252 8.84 8.43 -0.14
C GLU A 252 8.79 7.68 -1.49
N ALA A 253 8.19 8.27 -2.54
CA ALA A 253 8.13 7.63 -3.86
C ALA A 253 9.54 7.45 -4.46
N ARG A 254 10.43 8.45 -4.29
CA ARG A 254 11.84 8.34 -4.70
C ARG A 254 12.56 7.22 -3.95
N THR A 255 12.32 7.07 -2.66
CA THR A 255 12.93 6.02 -1.83
C THR A 255 12.50 4.63 -2.29
N VAL A 256 11.21 4.40 -2.48
CA VAL A 256 10.70 3.11 -2.97
C VAL A 256 11.26 2.81 -4.36
N THR A 257 11.28 3.79 -5.25
CA THR A 257 11.84 3.63 -6.61
C THR A 257 13.34 3.34 -6.58
N SER A 258 14.09 3.93 -5.66
CA SER A 258 15.51 3.63 -5.48
C SER A 258 15.74 2.18 -5.04
N VAL A 259 14.94 1.69 -4.07
CA VAL A 259 14.98 0.29 -3.63
C VAL A 259 14.56 -0.65 -4.76
N PHE A 260 13.53 -0.29 -5.53
CA PHE A 260 13.08 -1.05 -6.70
C PHE A 260 14.20 -1.19 -7.74
N LYS A 261 14.88 -0.09 -8.08
CA LYS A 261 15.99 -0.09 -9.04
C LYS A 261 17.20 -0.89 -8.55
N GLU A 262 17.52 -0.82 -7.26
CA GLU A 262 18.59 -1.60 -6.64
C GLU A 262 18.28 -3.10 -6.70
N PHE A 263 17.06 -3.47 -6.37
CA PHE A 263 16.66 -4.86 -6.19
C PHE A 263 16.18 -5.54 -7.47
N GLN A 264 15.55 -4.80 -8.38
CA GLN A 264 14.97 -5.29 -9.63
C GLN A 264 14.08 -6.53 -9.42
N PRO A 265 12.97 -6.42 -8.68
CA PRO A 265 12.16 -7.56 -8.28
C PRO A 265 11.44 -8.21 -9.48
N ASP A 266 11.32 -9.55 -9.48
CA ASP A 266 10.44 -10.27 -10.41
C ASP A 266 8.95 -10.05 -10.04
N VAL A 267 8.68 -9.87 -8.73
CA VAL A 267 7.33 -9.62 -8.20
C VAL A 267 7.37 -8.44 -7.25
N TYR A 268 6.48 -7.49 -7.48
CA TYR A 268 6.22 -6.38 -6.56
C TYR A 268 4.85 -6.55 -5.91
N VAL A 269 4.83 -6.49 -4.60
CA VAL A 269 3.61 -6.60 -3.79
C VAL A 269 3.33 -5.28 -3.12
N ASP A 270 2.12 -4.74 -3.30
CA ASP A 270 1.68 -3.54 -2.63
C ASP A 270 0.44 -3.83 -1.77
N VAL A 271 0.55 -3.51 -0.48
CA VAL A 271 -0.48 -3.84 0.51
C VAL A 271 -1.22 -2.59 0.91
N HIS A 272 -2.49 -2.54 0.54
CA HIS A 272 -3.40 -1.44 0.75
C HIS A 272 -4.61 -1.80 1.60
N HIS A 273 -5.35 -0.79 2.01
CA HIS A 273 -6.70 -0.92 2.53
C HIS A 273 -7.72 -0.35 1.56
N ARG A 274 -8.85 -1.02 1.52
CA ARG A 274 -10.06 -0.54 0.87
C ARG A 274 -11.19 -0.39 1.87
N GLY A 275 -12.24 0.33 1.47
CA GLY A 275 -13.46 0.42 2.26
C GLY A 275 -14.15 -0.96 2.44
N PHE A 276 -15.14 -1.01 3.31
CA PHE A 276 -15.97 -2.18 3.49
C PHE A 276 -16.70 -2.55 2.19
N ASN A 277 -16.71 -3.83 1.87
CA ASN A 277 -17.44 -4.37 0.74
C ASN A 277 -18.09 -5.72 1.10
N THR A 278 -19.22 -6.01 0.47
CA THR A 278 -19.88 -7.32 0.45
C THR A 278 -19.70 -7.98 -0.91
N VAL A 279 -19.98 -9.27 -0.97
CA VAL A 279 -19.87 -10.06 -2.21
C VAL A 279 -20.77 -9.49 -3.31
N SER A 280 -22.02 -9.18 -2.97
CA SER A 280 -22.99 -8.49 -3.82
C SER A 280 -24.08 -7.85 -2.95
N ASP A 281 -25.04 -7.19 -3.56
CA ASP A 281 -26.21 -6.63 -2.86
C ASP A 281 -27.10 -7.73 -2.24
N GLU A 282 -27.10 -8.93 -2.82
CA GLU A 282 -27.86 -10.09 -2.33
C GLU A 282 -27.06 -10.97 -1.36
N ASP A 283 -25.72 -10.91 -1.43
CA ASP A 283 -24.82 -11.69 -0.57
C ASP A 283 -24.05 -10.77 0.37
N ASN A 284 -24.57 -10.60 1.57
CA ASN A 284 -24.01 -9.73 2.62
C ASN A 284 -22.72 -10.25 3.27
N ARG A 285 -22.10 -11.33 2.76
CA ARG A 285 -20.81 -11.77 3.29
C ARG A 285 -19.75 -10.71 3.05
N SER A 286 -19.01 -10.37 4.10
CA SER A 286 -17.91 -9.40 4.02
C SER A 286 -16.78 -9.96 3.14
N VAL A 287 -16.21 -9.10 2.30
CA VAL A 287 -14.99 -9.37 1.54
C VAL A 287 -13.80 -8.85 2.33
N PRO A 288 -13.01 -9.69 2.99
CA PRO A 288 -11.89 -9.27 3.83
C PRO A 288 -10.67 -8.83 3.03
N VAL A 289 -10.52 -9.35 1.82
CA VAL A 289 -9.37 -9.04 0.95
C VAL A 289 -9.75 -9.22 -0.52
N GLN A 290 -9.14 -8.39 -1.35
CA GLN A 290 -9.17 -8.54 -2.81
C GLN A 290 -7.75 -8.51 -3.34
N PHE A 291 -7.55 -9.17 -4.48
CA PHE A 291 -6.27 -9.24 -5.18
C PHE A 291 -6.40 -8.70 -6.60
N ALA A 292 -5.37 -8.02 -7.10
CA ALA A 292 -5.29 -7.67 -8.52
C ALA A 292 -3.87 -7.72 -9.05
N ALA A 293 -3.76 -8.16 -10.31
CA ALA A 293 -2.64 -7.84 -11.16
C ALA A 293 -2.80 -6.39 -11.68
N ALA A 294 -1.73 -5.65 -11.86
CA ALA A 294 -1.81 -4.43 -12.64
C ALA A 294 -1.88 -4.81 -14.12
N VAL A 295 -2.94 -4.38 -14.77
CA VAL A 295 -3.08 -4.43 -16.23
C VAL A 295 -2.89 -3.00 -16.69
N ALA A 296 -1.64 -2.61 -16.97
CA ALA A 296 -1.35 -1.28 -17.46
C ALA A 296 -1.48 -1.26 -18.98
N ASP A 297 -2.26 -0.31 -19.51
CA ASP A 297 -2.22 0.02 -20.92
C ASP A 297 -0.84 0.59 -21.29
N PRO A 298 -0.41 0.49 -22.55
CA PRO A 298 0.81 1.15 -22.99
C PRO A 298 0.81 2.63 -22.62
N TYR A 299 1.91 3.06 -22.02
CA TYR A 299 2.11 4.43 -21.59
C TYR A 299 3.14 5.13 -22.48
N THR A 300 2.84 6.36 -22.86
CA THR A 300 3.81 7.24 -23.53
C THR A 300 4.12 8.40 -22.63
N ASP A 301 5.39 8.58 -22.27
CA ASP A 301 5.85 9.72 -21.47
C ASP A 301 5.59 11.02 -22.24
N PRO A 302 4.82 11.96 -21.67
CA PRO A 302 4.44 13.19 -22.38
C PRO A 302 5.61 14.17 -22.62
N PHE A 303 6.73 14.00 -21.93
CA PHE A 303 7.89 14.90 -22.03
C PHE A 303 8.99 14.31 -22.93
N THR A 304 9.19 13.01 -22.89
CA THR A 304 10.27 12.34 -23.66
C THR A 304 9.75 11.62 -24.89
N GLY A 305 8.47 11.27 -24.95
CA GLY A 305 7.88 10.45 -25.99
C GLY A 305 8.24 8.96 -25.89
N GLU A 306 8.95 8.54 -24.82
CA GLU A 306 9.30 7.16 -24.57
C GLU A 306 8.05 6.32 -24.30
N GLN A 307 8.04 5.09 -24.82
CA GLN A 307 6.91 4.18 -24.71
C GLN A 307 7.25 3.03 -23.77
N TYR A 308 6.28 2.69 -22.92
CA TYR A 308 6.34 1.62 -21.94
C TYR A 308 5.13 0.71 -22.14
N GLU A 309 5.33 -0.59 -22.10
CA GLU A 309 4.26 -1.59 -22.15
C GLU A 309 4.61 -2.79 -21.26
N VAL A 310 3.60 -3.54 -20.84
CA VAL A 310 3.79 -4.71 -19.97
C VAL A 310 3.93 -5.95 -20.82
N ASP A 311 5.00 -6.71 -20.63
CA ASP A 311 5.23 -7.97 -21.31
C ASP A 311 4.18 -9.04 -20.91
N GLU A 312 3.80 -9.91 -21.84
CA GLU A 312 2.82 -10.96 -21.62
C GLU A 312 3.26 -11.95 -20.51
N ASP A 313 4.54 -12.27 -20.44
CA ASP A 313 5.09 -13.16 -19.39
C ASP A 313 5.00 -12.53 -18.01
N VAL A 314 5.24 -11.21 -17.90
CA VAL A 314 5.08 -10.43 -16.67
C VAL A 314 3.63 -10.44 -16.20
N LEU A 315 2.69 -10.21 -17.12
CA LEU A 315 1.26 -10.26 -16.82
C LEU A 315 0.81 -11.68 -16.44
N THR A 316 1.35 -12.70 -17.09
CA THR A 316 1.07 -14.10 -16.77
C THR A 316 1.47 -14.46 -15.36
N LEU A 317 2.70 -14.13 -14.95
CA LEU A 317 3.15 -14.35 -13.58
C LEU A 317 2.34 -13.52 -12.57
N ALA A 318 2.00 -12.27 -12.90
CA ALA A 318 1.12 -11.45 -12.06
C ALA A 318 -0.24 -12.12 -11.82
N LYS A 319 -0.88 -12.67 -12.85
CA LYS A 319 -2.12 -13.45 -12.71
C LYS A 319 -1.92 -14.70 -11.86
N GLN A 320 -0.83 -15.42 -12.05
CA GLN A 320 -0.53 -16.66 -11.30
C GLN A 320 -0.34 -16.41 -9.81
N VAL A 321 0.42 -15.39 -9.39
CA VAL A 321 0.62 -15.07 -7.97
C VAL A 321 -0.67 -14.62 -7.30
N ASN A 322 -1.49 -13.82 -7.99
CA ASN A 322 -2.79 -13.38 -7.47
C ASN A 322 -3.79 -14.54 -7.38
N ALA A 323 -3.86 -15.42 -8.38
CA ALA A 323 -4.69 -16.62 -8.35
C ALA A 323 -4.28 -17.59 -7.24
N LEU A 324 -2.97 -17.85 -7.06
CA LEU A 324 -2.45 -18.68 -5.98
C LEU A 324 -2.86 -18.13 -4.61
N SER A 325 -2.81 -16.83 -4.46
CA SER A 325 -3.18 -16.12 -3.22
C SER A 325 -4.67 -16.30 -2.89
N ALA A 326 -5.53 -16.10 -3.87
CA ALA A 326 -6.97 -16.31 -3.72
C ALA A 326 -7.29 -17.78 -3.38
N LEU A 327 -6.71 -18.74 -4.11
CA LEU A 327 -6.89 -20.17 -3.86
C LEU A 327 -6.40 -20.59 -2.47
N THR A 328 -5.31 -19.99 -1.97
CA THR A 328 -4.78 -20.27 -0.64
C THR A 328 -5.78 -19.92 0.44
N LEU A 329 -6.40 -18.74 0.38
CA LEU A 329 -7.40 -18.32 1.35
C LEU A 329 -8.73 -19.06 1.21
N GLN A 330 -9.12 -19.40 0.00
CA GLN A 330 -10.32 -20.21 -0.24
C GLN A 330 -10.20 -21.63 0.33
N LYS A 331 -9.01 -22.24 0.24
CA LYS A 331 -8.72 -23.55 0.86
C LYS A 331 -8.68 -23.49 2.39
N GLY A 332 -8.24 -22.35 2.94
CA GLY A 332 -8.04 -22.15 4.37
C GLY A 332 -9.32 -22.05 5.19
N GLN A 333 -10.52 -21.99 4.55
CA GLN A 333 -11.81 -22.04 5.21
C GLN A 333 -12.57 -20.71 5.42
N SER A 334 -13.80 -20.90 5.82
CA SER A 334 -14.91 -19.97 5.96
C SER A 334 -14.72 -18.72 6.81
N HIS A 335 -13.70 -18.61 7.66
CA HIS A 335 -13.49 -17.42 8.49
C HIS A 335 -12.90 -16.22 7.73
N PHE A 336 -12.35 -16.44 6.55
CA PHE A 336 -11.94 -15.35 5.66
C PHE A 336 -13.10 -14.77 4.84
N GLY A 337 -14.28 -15.41 4.88
CA GLY A 337 -15.43 -14.97 4.09
C GLY A 337 -15.23 -15.20 2.59
N ALA A 338 -15.43 -14.14 1.81
CA ALA A 338 -15.26 -14.19 0.37
C ALA A 338 -13.99 -13.45 -0.05
N VAL A 339 -13.18 -14.08 -0.87
CA VAL A 339 -12.03 -13.47 -1.55
C VAL A 339 -12.47 -13.11 -2.96
N GLN A 340 -12.18 -11.90 -3.40
CA GLN A 340 -12.58 -11.41 -4.72
C GLN A 340 -11.38 -10.81 -5.47
N LYS A 341 -11.53 -10.73 -6.79
CA LYS A 341 -10.67 -9.89 -7.63
C LYS A 341 -11.00 -8.41 -7.36
N TYR A 342 -9.97 -7.59 -7.20
CA TYR A 342 -10.11 -6.14 -7.24
C TYR A 342 -10.24 -5.69 -8.70
N PRO A 343 -11.00 -4.63 -9.01
CA PRO A 343 -11.05 -4.10 -10.36
C PRO A 343 -9.67 -3.78 -10.90
N ASP A 344 -9.44 -4.06 -12.17
CA ASP A 344 -8.15 -3.83 -12.81
C ASP A 344 -7.70 -2.37 -12.65
N VAL A 345 -6.44 -2.20 -12.26
CA VAL A 345 -5.85 -0.89 -12.00
C VAL A 345 -4.92 -0.53 -13.16
N ASN A 346 -5.28 0.53 -13.87
CA ASN A 346 -4.47 1.07 -14.96
C ASN A 346 -4.12 2.53 -14.64
N LEU A 347 -3.18 2.71 -13.70
CA LEU A 347 -2.76 4.03 -13.23
C LEU A 347 -1.23 4.13 -13.26
N PRO A 348 -0.62 4.69 -14.31
CA PRO A 348 0.83 4.76 -14.47
C PRO A 348 1.54 5.57 -13.39
N GLY A 349 0.82 6.48 -12.71
CA GLY A 349 1.35 7.27 -11.59
C GLY A 349 1.35 6.57 -10.24
N THR A 350 0.90 5.32 -10.17
CA THR A 350 1.01 4.49 -8.95
C THR A 350 2.29 3.66 -8.97
N ALA A 351 2.74 3.20 -7.80
CA ALA A 351 3.85 2.24 -7.73
C ALA A 351 3.56 1.00 -8.58
N LEU A 352 2.34 0.47 -8.48
CA LEU A 352 1.90 -0.70 -9.26
C LEU A 352 2.01 -0.47 -10.76
N GLY A 353 1.48 0.66 -11.27
CA GLY A 353 1.49 0.98 -12.68
C GLY A 353 2.89 1.24 -13.21
N ALA A 354 3.66 2.06 -12.49
CA ALA A 354 5.03 2.38 -12.88
C ALA A 354 5.92 1.14 -12.92
N PHE A 355 5.81 0.25 -11.94
CA PHE A 355 6.66 -0.95 -11.86
C PHE A 355 6.19 -2.07 -12.78
N ALA A 356 4.88 -2.19 -13.07
CA ALA A 356 4.40 -3.09 -14.12
C ALA A 356 4.97 -2.73 -15.49
N LEU A 357 5.02 -1.43 -15.81
CA LEU A 357 5.60 -0.88 -17.04
C LEU A 357 7.14 -0.93 -17.05
N ASN A 358 7.76 -1.50 -16.01
CA ASN A 358 9.19 -1.79 -15.89
C ASN A 358 9.41 -3.28 -15.58
N ASP A 359 8.74 -4.15 -16.31
CA ASP A 359 8.93 -5.60 -16.38
C ASP A 359 8.79 -6.34 -15.04
N THR A 360 7.92 -5.84 -14.15
CA THR A 360 7.70 -6.46 -12.84
C THR A 360 6.26 -6.94 -12.69
N SER A 361 6.09 -8.20 -12.29
CA SER A 361 4.78 -8.79 -12.03
C SER A 361 4.16 -8.21 -10.76
N ILE A 362 2.92 -7.77 -10.84
CA ILE A 362 2.26 -7.05 -9.76
C ILE A 362 1.30 -7.93 -8.97
N MET A 363 1.35 -7.81 -7.66
CA MET A 363 0.37 -8.33 -6.73
C MET A 363 -0.15 -7.20 -5.84
N LEU A 364 -1.35 -6.72 -6.13
CA LEU A 364 -2.07 -5.81 -5.25
C LEU A 364 -2.84 -6.61 -4.21
N ILE A 365 -2.70 -6.23 -2.96
CA ILE A 365 -3.50 -6.76 -1.85
C ILE A 365 -4.32 -5.61 -1.25
N GLU A 366 -5.63 -5.65 -1.42
CA GLU A 366 -6.57 -4.68 -0.87
C GLU A 366 -7.30 -5.29 0.33
N ILE A 367 -6.84 -4.97 1.53
CA ILE A 367 -7.43 -5.47 2.77
C ILE A 367 -8.67 -4.63 3.10
N LYS A 368 -9.71 -5.25 3.60
CA LYS A 368 -10.82 -4.53 4.22
C LYS A 368 -10.28 -3.62 5.33
N GLY A 369 -10.56 -2.33 5.22
CA GLY A 369 -10.21 -1.39 6.28
C GLY A 369 -10.82 -1.82 7.62
N GLN A 370 -10.04 -1.71 8.68
CA GLN A 370 -10.54 -2.01 10.01
C GLN A 370 -11.50 -0.91 10.44
N SER A 371 -12.78 -1.22 10.54
CA SER A 371 -13.71 -0.34 11.24
C SER A 371 -13.43 -0.40 12.74
N GLN A 372 -13.71 0.68 13.41
CA GLN A 372 -13.45 0.87 14.85
C GLN A 372 -14.18 -0.14 15.76
N THR A 373 -15.19 -0.83 15.24
CA THR A 373 -15.94 -1.84 15.96
C THR A 373 -15.29 -3.22 15.98
N LEU A 374 -14.17 -3.41 15.26
CA LEU A 374 -13.65 -4.72 14.93
C LEU A 374 -12.58 -5.28 15.90
N GLY A 375 -12.11 -4.56 16.86
CA GLY A 375 -11.21 -5.04 17.91
C GLY A 375 -10.00 -5.89 17.43
N GLN A 376 -9.12 -6.26 18.35
CA GLN A 376 -7.86 -6.97 18.07
C GLN A 376 -8.02 -8.32 17.36
N LYS A 377 -9.11 -9.07 17.62
CA LYS A 377 -9.32 -10.38 17.00
C LYS A 377 -9.49 -10.28 15.48
N GLN A 378 -10.15 -9.25 15.03
CA GLN A 378 -10.30 -9.03 13.57
C GLN A 378 -9.04 -8.47 12.93
N ALA A 379 -8.26 -7.64 13.64
CA ALA A 379 -6.95 -7.22 13.16
C ALA A 379 -6.05 -8.44 12.89
N GLY A 380 -6.03 -9.42 13.80
CA GLY A 380 -5.33 -10.69 13.59
C GLY A 380 -5.80 -11.44 12.33
N MET A 381 -7.13 -11.57 12.16
CA MET A 381 -7.68 -12.21 10.97
C MET A 381 -7.30 -11.45 9.67
N LEU A 382 -7.36 -10.12 9.67
CA LEU A 382 -7.02 -9.32 8.50
C LEU A 382 -5.52 -9.43 8.16
N LYS A 383 -4.63 -9.49 9.15
CA LYS A 383 -3.21 -9.76 8.91
C LYS A 383 -2.99 -11.12 8.25
N GLU A 384 -3.74 -12.14 8.64
CA GLU A 384 -3.66 -13.47 8.02
C GLU A 384 -4.07 -13.47 6.55
N THR A 385 -4.93 -12.54 6.11
CA THR A 385 -5.26 -12.39 4.67
C THR A 385 -4.09 -11.89 3.83
N VAL A 386 -3.04 -11.41 4.46
CA VAL A 386 -1.77 -11.02 3.81
C VAL A 386 -0.70 -12.08 4.01
N THR A 387 -0.52 -12.53 5.25
CA THR A 387 0.60 -13.43 5.60
C THR A 387 0.48 -14.81 4.95
N GLN A 388 -0.71 -15.41 4.94
CA GLN A 388 -0.90 -16.74 4.36
C GLN A 388 -0.67 -16.75 2.82
N PRO A 389 -1.30 -15.85 2.04
CA PRO A 389 -1.04 -15.79 0.61
C PRO A 389 0.42 -15.54 0.26
N LEU A 390 1.07 -14.62 0.95
CA LEU A 390 2.47 -14.31 0.66
C LEU A 390 3.39 -15.48 0.93
N PHE A 391 3.19 -16.25 2.02
CA PHE A 391 3.96 -17.46 2.24
C PHE A 391 3.70 -18.53 1.17
N ALA A 392 2.48 -18.66 0.65
CA ALA A 392 2.19 -19.54 -0.47
C ALA A 392 2.90 -19.07 -1.75
N VAL A 393 2.93 -17.76 -2.02
CA VAL A 393 3.67 -17.18 -3.16
C VAL A 393 5.18 -17.41 -3.00
N PHE A 394 5.76 -17.14 -1.82
CA PHE A 394 7.18 -17.38 -1.57
C PHE A 394 7.57 -18.85 -1.84
N LYS A 395 6.76 -19.78 -1.33
CA LYS A 395 6.96 -21.21 -1.57
C LYS A 395 6.79 -21.56 -3.04
N GLY A 396 5.72 -21.07 -3.67
CA GLY A 396 5.45 -21.34 -5.09
C GLY A 396 6.55 -20.82 -6.02
N LEU A 397 7.17 -19.70 -5.68
CA LEU A 397 8.34 -19.18 -6.40
C LEU A 397 9.61 -20.00 -6.10
N ALA A 398 9.76 -20.47 -4.86
CA ALA A 398 10.92 -21.26 -4.46
C ALA A 398 10.95 -22.64 -5.10
N ASP A 399 9.79 -23.31 -5.24
CA ASP A 399 9.68 -24.66 -5.79
C ASP A 399 9.15 -24.72 -7.24
N GLY A 400 8.81 -23.56 -7.82
CA GLY A 400 8.31 -23.45 -9.18
C GLY A 400 6.82 -23.72 -9.36
N SER A 401 6.11 -24.14 -8.30
CA SER A 401 4.68 -24.51 -8.41
C SER A 401 3.75 -23.33 -8.74
N VAL A 402 4.18 -22.10 -8.55
CA VAL A 402 3.42 -20.90 -8.96
C VAL A 402 3.18 -20.88 -10.46
N TYR A 403 4.11 -21.35 -11.28
CA TYR A 403 4.01 -21.37 -12.75
C TYR A 403 3.02 -22.41 -13.27
N GLU A 404 2.59 -23.34 -12.43
CA GLU A 404 1.56 -24.34 -12.75
C GLU A 404 0.14 -23.85 -12.50
N VAL A 405 -0.01 -22.67 -11.89
CA VAL A 405 -1.34 -22.09 -11.60
C VAL A 405 -2.00 -21.63 -12.89
N ASP A 406 -3.22 -22.12 -13.14
CA ASP A 406 -4.02 -21.69 -14.31
C ASP A 406 -4.45 -20.23 -14.15
N THR A 407 -4.03 -19.39 -15.08
CA THR A 407 -4.37 -17.95 -15.10
C THR A 407 -5.86 -17.68 -15.19
N LYS A 408 -6.65 -18.63 -15.75
CA LYS A 408 -8.12 -18.53 -15.78
C LYS A 408 -8.77 -18.46 -14.42
N VAL A 409 -8.06 -18.86 -13.36
CA VAL A 409 -8.54 -18.68 -11.98
C VAL A 409 -8.56 -17.20 -11.60
N TYR A 410 -7.69 -16.41 -12.20
CA TYR A 410 -7.64 -14.97 -12.00
C TYR A 410 -8.71 -14.24 -12.84
N ASP A 411 -8.91 -14.64 -14.08
CA ASP A 411 -9.84 -14.00 -15.03
C ASP A 411 -11.31 -14.23 -14.61
#